data_01913588beb08dccf880dfca9a69d1a9
#
_entry.id   01913588beb08dccf880dfca9a69d1a9
#
_cell.length_a   1.000
_cell.length_b   1.000
_cell.length_c   1.000
_cell.angle_alpha   90.00
_cell.angle_beta   90.00
_cell.angle_gamma   90.00
#
_symmetry.space_group_name_H-M   'P 1'
#
loop_
_entity.id
_entity.type
_entity.pdbx_description
1 polymer ?
#
loop_
_entity_poly.entity_id
_entity_poly.type
_entity_poly.pdbx_seq_one_letter_code
_entity_poly.pdbx_strand_id
1 'polypeptide(L)'
;MSIFSFLHKQPVFFSIKEKDQIVRAIGIAEKETSGEIRIYVESRNPMVNVMDRAAEIFFSLKMEKTDHRNGVLLYIAIKDKELALFGDEGIYNKVGADFWNHAVKGMITEFSSENISNGIEKCILHIGETLKEKFPYDAASDKSSKLC
;
A
#
# COMPACT_ATOMS: atom_id res chain seq x y z
N MET A 1 6.02 13.49 -2.72
CA MET A 1 5.32 12.37 -3.18
C MET A 1 3.84 12.45 -2.99
N SER A 2 3.16 12.16 -3.93
CA SER A 2 1.74 12.33 -3.79
C SER A 2 1.06 10.98 -3.86
N ILE A 3 1.18 10.22 -2.80
CA ILE A 3 0.46 8.97 -2.67
C ILE A 3 -1.02 9.18 -2.96
N PHE A 4 -1.53 10.38 -2.71
CA PHE A 4 -2.91 10.73 -2.96
C PHE A 4 -3.10 11.64 -4.18
N SER A 5 -2.11 11.77 -5.06
CA SER A 5 -2.22 12.67 -6.21
C SER A 5 -3.41 12.33 -7.11
N PHE A 6 -3.74 11.06 -7.24
CA PHE A 6 -4.87 10.62 -8.04
C PHE A 6 -6.21 10.99 -7.44
N LEU A 7 -6.26 11.33 -6.15
CA LEU A 7 -7.50 11.66 -5.47
C LEU A 7 -8.06 13.03 -5.88
N HIS A 8 -7.30 13.85 -6.56
CA HIS A 8 -7.82 15.11 -7.08
C HIS A 8 -9.03 14.92 -7.98
N LYS A 9 -9.10 13.76 -8.64
CA LYS A 9 -10.14 13.44 -9.60
C LYS A 9 -11.14 12.43 -9.05
N GLN A 10 -11.07 12.13 -7.75
CA GLN A 10 -11.91 11.14 -7.11
C GLN A 10 -12.75 11.77 -6.01
N PRO A 11 -13.85 11.12 -5.60
CA PRO A 11 -14.58 11.57 -4.42
C PRO A 11 -13.68 11.60 -3.20
N VAL A 12 -14.05 12.44 -2.23
CA VAL A 12 -13.30 12.52 -0.98
C VAL A 12 -13.67 11.32 -0.11
N PHE A 13 -12.70 10.47 0.19
CA PHE A 13 -12.90 9.27 1.01
C PHE A 13 -12.49 9.49 2.46
N PHE A 14 -11.55 10.40 2.69
CA PHE A 14 -10.97 10.62 4.02
C PHE A 14 -10.93 12.11 4.33
N SER A 15 -11.09 12.42 5.62
CA SER A 15 -10.88 13.79 6.09
C SER A 15 -9.39 14.15 5.97
N ILE A 16 -9.08 15.43 6.14
CA ILE A 16 -7.69 15.90 6.15
C ILE A 16 -6.91 15.20 7.26
N LYS A 17 -7.54 15.04 8.42
CA LYS A 17 -6.91 14.38 9.56
C LYS A 17 -6.62 12.92 9.26
N GLU A 18 -7.56 12.23 8.62
CA GLU A 18 -7.36 10.83 8.25
C GLU A 18 -6.28 10.66 7.20
N LYS A 19 -6.22 11.55 6.21
CA LYS A 19 -5.15 11.54 5.21
C LYS A 19 -3.79 11.74 5.87
N ASP A 20 -3.71 12.67 6.81
CA ASP A 20 -2.49 12.94 7.57
C ASP A 20 -2.03 11.68 8.31
N GLN A 21 -2.96 11.00 8.95
CA GLN A 21 -2.69 9.76 9.67
C GLN A 21 -2.08 8.71 8.74
N ILE A 22 -2.65 8.53 7.57
CA ILE A 22 -2.20 7.54 6.59
C ILE A 22 -0.83 7.92 6.03
N VAL A 23 -0.66 9.17 5.63
CA VAL A 23 0.62 9.65 5.06
C VAL A 23 1.74 9.51 6.08
N ARG A 24 1.45 9.82 7.34
CA ARG A 24 2.44 9.70 8.41
C ARG A 24 2.84 8.23 8.62
N ALA A 25 1.87 7.33 8.56
CA ALA A 25 2.15 5.90 8.69
C ALA A 25 3.06 5.41 7.56
N ILE A 26 2.81 5.87 6.34
CA ILE A 26 3.67 5.52 5.20
C ILE A 26 5.09 6.02 5.42
N GLY A 27 5.23 7.27 5.88
CA GLY A 27 6.53 7.84 6.16
C GLY A 27 7.31 7.04 7.20
N ILE A 28 6.63 6.65 8.28
CA ILE A 28 7.25 5.82 9.31
C ILE A 28 7.66 4.46 8.75
N ALA A 29 6.76 3.84 8.00
CA ALA A 29 6.98 2.50 7.47
C ALA A 29 8.14 2.45 6.49
N GLU A 30 8.31 3.50 5.68
CA GLU A 30 9.36 3.54 4.64
C GLU A 30 10.71 4.01 5.15
N LYS A 31 10.76 4.54 6.36
CA LYS A 31 11.96 5.21 6.85
C LYS A 31 13.19 4.29 6.95
N GLU A 32 12.98 3.05 7.35
CA GLU A 32 14.07 2.12 7.61
C GLU A 32 14.12 0.96 6.63
N THR A 33 13.49 1.11 5.47
CA THR A 33 13.50 0.09 4.44
C THR A 33 13.75 0.70 3.07
N SER A 34 14.31 -0.09 2.16
CA SER A 34 14.42 0.29 0.75
C SER A 34 13.11 0.07 0.01
N GLY A 35 12.14 -0.61 0.62
CA GLY A 35 10.85 -0.89 -0.01
C GLY A 35 10.00 0.36 -0.19
N GLU A 36 9.06 0.28 -1.13
CA GLU A 36 8.12 1.36 -1.42
C GLU A 36 6.71 0.91 -1.12
N ILE A 37 5.94 1.76 -0.42
CA ILE A 37 4.55 1.46 -0.07
C ILE A 37 3.66 2.55 -0.65
N ARG A 38 2.63 2.14 -1.37
CA ARG A 38 1.62 3.06 -1.88
C ARG A 38 0.22 2.54 -1.61
N ILE A 39 -0.73 3.48 -1.58
CA ILE A 39 -2.14 3.18 -1.40
C ILE A 39 -2.90 3.78 -2.57
N TYR A 40 -3.83 3.01 -3.12
CA TYR A 40 -4.74 3.50 -4.14
C TYR A 40 -6.16 3.22 -3.68
N VAL A 41 -6.98 4.28 -3.61
CA VAL A 41 -8.35 4.18 -3.14
C VAL A 41 -9.29 4.69 -4.22
N GLU A 42 -10.31 3.90 -4.55
CA GLU A 42 -11.36 4.33 -5.45
C GLU A 42 -12.72 3.87 -4.93
N SER A 43 -13.79 4.38 -5.51
CA SER A 43 -15.14 4.06 -5.06
C SER A 43 -15.47 2.60 -5.30
N ARG A 44 -15.28 2.14 -6.52
CA ARG A 44 -15.65 0.78 -6.92
C ARG A 44 -14.55 0.16 -7.77
N ASN A 45 -14.44 -1.14 -7.64
CA ASN A 45 -13.56 -1.95 -8.47
C ASN A 45 -14.22 -2.15 -9.85
N PRO A 46 -13.60 -1.65 -10.93
CA PRO A 46 -14.19 -1.82 -12.28
C PRO A 46 -13.95 -3.18 -12.89
N MET A 47 -13.21 -4.05 -12.21
CA MET A 47 -12.89 -5.39 -12.71
C MET A 47 -13.56 -6.45 -11.85
N VAL A 48 -13.64 -7.66 -12.39
CA VAL A 48 -14.26 -8.77 -11.65
C VAL A 48 -13.41 -9.18 -10.45
N ASN A 49 -12.09 -9.24 -10.65
CA ASN A 49 -11.17 -9.72 -9.62
C ASN A 49 -10.39 -8.54 -9.04
N VAL A 50 -10.42 -8.41 -7.71
CA VAL A 50 -9.76 -7.28 -7.04
C VAL A 50 -8.24 -7.33 -7.19
N MET A 51 -7.64 -8.52 -7.23
CA MET A 51 -6.19 -8.64 -7.42
C MET A 51 -5.77 -8.22 -8.83
N ASP A 52 -6.61 -8.50 -9.82
CA ASP A 52 -6.32 -8.06 -11.19
C ASP A 52 -6.32 -6.54 -11.26
N ARG A 53 -7.27 -5.91 -10.56
CA ARG A 53 -7.32 -4.44 -10.52
C ARG A 53 -6.09 -3.87 -9.82
N ALA A 54 -5.71 -4.47 -8.69
CA ALA A 54 -4.51 -4.04 -7.95
C ALA A 54 -3.26 -4.15 -8.83
N ALA A 55 -3.13 -5.26 -9.56
CA ALA A 55 -2.00 -5.46 -10.46
C ALA A 55 -1.98 -4.41 -11.57
N GLU A 56 -3.13 -4.13 -12.17
CA GLU A 56 -3.24 -3.12 -13.21
C GLU A 56 -2.75 -1.76 -12.73
N ILE A 57 -3.19 -1.36 -11.52
CA ILE A 57 -2.78 -0.09 -10.94
C ILE A 57 -1.29 -0.10 -10.60
N PHE A 58 -0.80 -1.19 -10.03
CA PHE A 58 0.61 -1.34 -9.68
C PHE A 58 1.51 -1.04 -10.89
N PHE A 59 1.22 -1.66 -12.01
CA PHE A 59 2.03 -1.47 -13.21
C PHE A 59 1.78 -0.13 -13.88
N SER A 60 0.57 0.41 -13.81
CA SER A 60 0.29 1.74 -14.37
C SER A 60 1.02 2.83 -13.59
N LEU A 61 1.23 2.63 -12.29
CA LEU A 61 2.01 3.54 -11.46
C LEU A 61 3.51 3.29 -11.56
N LYS A 62 3.90 2.31 -12.36
CA LYS A 62 5.32 1.95 -12.57
C LYS A 62 6.02 1.56 -11.27
N MET A 63 5.29 0.89 -10.39
CA MET A 63 5.84 0.48 -9.10
C MET A 63 6.84 -0.66 -9.21
N GLU A 64 6.90 -1.34 -10.37
CA GLU A 64 7.92 -2.35 -10.60
C GLU A 64 9.32 -1.75 -10.80
N LYS A 65 9.40 -0.43 -10.94
CA LYS A 65 10.68 0.25 -11.17
C LYS A 65 11.39 0.58 -9.87
N THR A 66 11.71 -0.46 -9.12
CA THR A 66 12.52 -0.36 -7.91
C THR A 66 13.70 -1.31 -8.03
N ASP A 67 14.82 -0.97 -7.38
CA ASP A 67 16.06 -1.75 -7.50
C ASP A 67 15.90 -3.18 -7.02
N HIS A 68 15.10 -3.38 -5.96
CA HIS A 68 14.94 -4.70 -5.36
C HIS A 68 13.60 -5.35 -5.66
N ARG A 69 12.81 -4.76 -6.55
CA ARG A 69 11.48 -5.24 -6.90
C ARG A 69 10.64 -5.46 -5.63
N ASN A 70 10.65 -4.46 -4.75
CA ASN A 70 10.06 -4.54 -3.41
C ASN A 70 8.97 -3.49 -3.18
N GLY A 71 8.25 -3.14 -4.21
CA GLY A 71 7.08 -2.27 -4.08
C GLY A 71 5.88 -3.04 -3.55
N VAL A 72 5.07 -2.37 -2.72
CA VAL A 72 3.83 -2.93 -2.17
C VAL A 72 2.72 -1.93 -2.40
N LEU A 73 1.62 -2.38 -2.97
CA LEU A 73 0.44 -1.56 -3.20
C LEU A 73 -0.72 -2.10 -2.37
N LEU A 74 -1.32 -1.22 -1.58
CA LEU A 74 -2.59 -1.50 -0.91
C LEU A 74 -3.70 -0.86 -1.74
N TYR A 75 -4.56 -1.68 -2.33
CA TYR A 75 -5.69 -1.23 -3.13
C TYR A 75 -6.98 -1.37 -2.34
N ILE A 76 -7.81 -0.33 -2.37
CA ILE A 76 -9.08 -0.32 -1.65
C ILE A 76 -10.18 0.22 -2.56
N ALA A 77 -11.28 -0.54 -2.69
CA ALA A 77 -12.51 -0.09 -3.32
C ALA A 77 -13.54 0.12 -2.20
N ILE A 78 -13.75 1.37 -1.82
CA ILE A 78 -14.49 1.73 -0.61
C ILE A 78 -15.93 1.23 -0.63
N LYS A 79 -16.64 1.50 -1.72
CA LYS A 79 -18.07 1.14 -1.79
C LYS A 79 -18.30 -0.34 -1.96
N ASP A 80 -17.38 -1.03 -2.59
CA ASP A 80 -17.46 -2.47 -2.76
C ASP A 80 -16.96 -3.22 -1.54
N LYS A 81 -16.32 -2.52 -0.61
CA LYS A 81 -15.68 -3.12 0.56
C LYS A 81 -14.70 -4.22 0.17
N GLU A 82 -13.95 -3.95 -0.89
CA GLU A 82 -12.91 -4.85 -1.37
C GLU A 82 -11.55 -4.24 -1.16
N LEU A 83 -10.57 -5.08 -0.91
CA LEU A 83 -9.19 -4.64 -0.80
C LEU A 83 -8.27 -5.74 -1.29
N ALA A 84 -7.07 -5.32 -1.70
CA ALA A 84 -6.03 -6.25 -2.12
C ALA A 84 -4.67 -5.67 -1.76
N LEU A 85 -3.77 -6.56 -1.41
CA LEU A 85 -2.39 -6.20 -1.13
C LEU A 85 -1.54 -6.87 -2.21
N PHE A 86 -0.91 -6.06 -3.05
CA PHE A 86 -0.11 -6.55 -4.17
C PHE A 86 1.35 -6.23 -3.93
N GLY A 87 2.19 -7.26 -3.88
CA GLY A 87 3.63 -7.08 -3.72
C GLY A 87 4.37 -7.51 -4.98
N ASP A 88 5.46 -6.81 -5.28
CA ASP A 88 6.29 -7.15 -6.42
C ASP A 88 7.03 -8.47 -6.19
N GLU A 89 7.65 -8.98 -7.26
CA GLU A 89 8.27 -10.31 -7.22
C GLU A 89 9.35 -10.46 -6.14
N GLY A 90 10.11 -9.39 -5.86
CA GLY A 90 11.12 -9.43 -4.81
C GLY A 90 10.53 -9.67 -3.43
N ILE A 91 9.31 -9.22 -3.22
CA ILE A 91 8.60 -9.42 -1.96
C ILE A 91 8.20 -10.90 -1.82
N TYR A 92 7.59 -11.45 -2.86
CA TYR A 92 7.10 -12.83 -2.81
C TYR A 92 8.19 -13.82 -2.47
N ASN A 93 9.41 -13.57 -2.90
CA ASN A 93 10.52 -14.47 -2.64
C ASN A 93 11.00 -14.43 -1.19
N LYS A 94 10.70 -13.38 -0.46
CA LYS A 94 11.21 -13.20 0.90
C LYS A 94 10.17 -13.31 2.01
N VAL A 95 8.90 -13.05 1.69
CA VAL A 95 7.83 -13.19 2.67
C VAL A 95 6.89 -14.29 2.23
N GLY A 96 6.34 -15.03 3.15
CA GLY A 96 5.43 -16.12 2.82
C GLY A 96 4.00 -15.66 2.65
N ALA A 97 3.15 -16.58 2.21
CA ALA A 97 1.73 -16.33 2.04
C ALA A 97 1.06 -15.90 3.35
N ASP A 98 1.53 -16.43 4.47
CA ASP A 98 0.95 -16.09 5.78
C ASP A 98 1.04 -14.61 6.09
N PHE A 99 2.11 -13.96 5.68
CA PHE A 99 2.25 -12.52 5.89
C PHE A 99 1.11 -11.75 5.22
N TRP A 100 0.85 -12.06 3.95
CA TRP A 100 -0.19 -11.37 3.19
C TRP A 100 -1.57 -11.63 3.75
N ASN A 101 -1.85 -12.89 4.08
CA ASN A 101 -3.14 -13.27 4.63
C ASN A 101 -3.41 -12.58 5.96
N HIS A 102 -2.38 -12.48 6.80
CA HIS A 102 -2.51 -11.85 8.10
C HIS A 102 -2.79 -10.34 7.98
N ALA A 103 -2.05 -9.66 7.10
CA ALA A 103 -2.23 -8.23 6.89
C ALA A 103 -3.62 -7.91 6.34
N VAL A 104 -4.07 -8.68 5.35
CA VAL A 104 -5.39 -8.49 4.74
C VAL A 104 -6.50 -8.77 5.74
N LYS A 105 -6.34 -9.81 6.56
CA LYS A 105 -7.35 -10.17 7.55
C LYS A 105 -7.58 -9.04 8.56
N GLY A 106 -6.50 -8.40 9.00
CA GLY A 106 -6.62 -7.27 9.91
C GLY A 106 -7.38 -6.12 9.28
N MET A 107 -7.12 -5.84 8.01
CA MET A 107 -7.81 -4.78 7.27
C MET A 107 -9.30 -5.08 7.13
N ILE A 108 -9.66 -6.31 6.81
CA ILE A 108 -11.06 -6.70 6.66
C ILE A 108 -11.83 -6.45 7.96
N THR A 109 -11.23 -6.76 9.09
CA THR A 109 -11.85 -6.53 10.39
C THR A 109 -12.14 -5.04 10.61
N GLU A 110 -11.17 -4.18 10.33
CA GLU A 110 -11.35 -2.73 10.50
C GLU A 110 -12.34 -2.16 9.50
N PHE A 111 -12.38 -2.73 8.29
CA PHE A 111 -13.35 -2.35 7.27
C PHE A 111 -14.78 -2.59 7.77
N SER A 112 -14.99 -3.73 8.42
CA SER A 112 -16.31 -4.10 8.95
C SER A 112 -16.75 -3.17 10.08
N SER A 113 -15.82 -2.64 10.86
CA SER A 113 -16.11 -1.72 11.95
C SER A 113 -16.23 -0.27 11.50
N GLU A 114 -16.07 -0.01 10.20
CA GLU A 114 -16.08 1.32 9.61
C GLU A 114 -14.95 2.23 10.09
N ASN A 115 -13.90 1.64 10.64
CA ASN A 115 -12.73 2.38 11.12
C ASN A 115 -11.56 2.20 10.15
N ILE A 116 -11.81 2.57 8.90
CA ILE A 116 -10.92 2.23 7.79
C ILE A 116 -9.55 2.88 7.91
N SER A 117 -9.49 4.15 8.31
CA SER A 117 -8.20 4.84 8.40
C SER A 117 -7.27 4.19 9.43
N ASN A 118 -7.82 3.72 10.55
CA ASN A 118 -7.03 3.02 11.56
C ASN A 118 -6.55 1.66 11.04
N GLY A 119 -7.41 0.97 10.29
CA GLY A 119 -7.03 -0.30 9.68
C GLY A 119 -5.93 -0.13 8.66
N ILE A 120 -6.00 0.93 7.86
CA ILE A 120 -4.96 1.26 6.89
C ILE A 120 -3.64 1.53 7.61
N GLU A 121 -3.68 2.34 8.66
CA GLU A 121 -2.49 2.66 9.43
C GLU A 121 -1.84 1.40 9.99
N LYS A 122 -2.61 0.53 10.63
CA LYS A 122 -2.09 -0.72 11.19
C LYS A 122 -1.49 -1.61 10.12
N CYS A 123 -2.15 -1.71 8.98
CA CYS A 123 -1.67 -2.53 7.87
C CYS A 123 -0.34 -2.00 7.35
N ILE A 124 -0.24 -0.68 7.15
CA ILE A 124 0.97 -0.06 6.64
C ILE A 124 2.13 -0.26 7.61
N LEU A 125 1.90 -0.07 8.92
CA LEU A 125 2.95 -0.24 9.90
C LEU A 125 3.42 -1.70 9.98
N HIS A 126 2.49 -2.63 9.84
CA HIS A 126 2.83 -4.05 9.82
C HIS A 126 3.68 -4.40 8.60
N ILE A 127 3.27 -3.89 7.42
CA ILE A 127 4.05 -4.05 6.19
C ILE A 127 5.44 -3.46 6.38
N GLY A 128 5.52 -2.27 6.97
CA GLY A 128 6.79 -1.59 7.21
C GLY A 128 7.74 -2.38 8.07
N GLU A 129 7.24 -3.02 9.12
CA GLU A 129 8.08 -3.85 9.98
C GLU A 129 8.68 -5.04 9.22
N THR A 130 7.88 -5.67 8.37
CA THR A 130 8.36 -6.79 7.57
C THR A 130 9.36 -6.32 6.52
N LEU A 131 9.09 -5.20 5.86
CA LEU A 131 10.02 -4.65 4.88
C LEU A 131 11.33 -4.22 5.51
N LYS A 132 11.28 -3.65 6.72
CA LYS A 132 12.49 -3.28 7.45
C LYS A 132 13.36 -4.50 7.70
N GLU A 133 12.76 -5.60 8.06
CA GLU A 133 13.48 -6.86 8.32
C GLU A 133 14.06 -7.47 7.05
N LYS A 134 13.26 -7.53 5.98
CA LYS A 134 13.64 -8.22 4.75
C LYS A 134 14.37 -7.34 3.75
N PHE A 135 14.11 -6.04 3.78
CA PHE A 135 14.70 -5.06 2.86
C PHE A 135 15.09 -3.82 3.65
N PRO A 136 16.16 -3.89 4.46
CA PRO A 136 16.57 -2.74 5.25
C PRO A 136 16.93 -1.55 4.35
N TYR A 137 16.98 -0.37 4.95
CA TYR A 137 17.29 0.85 4.23
C TYR A 137 18.62 0.72 3.49
N ASP A 138 18.65 1.22 2.26
CA ASP A 138 19.81 1.15 1.40
C ASP A 138 19.94 2.52 0.72
N ALA A 139 20.99 3.25 1.04
CA ALA A 139 21.22 4.60 0.49
C ALA A 139 21.33 4.58 -1.03
N ALA A 140 21.82 3.47 -1.62
CA ALA A 140 21.92 3.35 -3.08
C ALA A 140 20.54 3.24 -3.75
N SER A 141 19.50 2.89 -2.97
CA SER A 141 18.13 2.78 -3.46
C SER A 141 17.28 3.93 -2.93
N ASP A 142 17.80 5.14 -2.98
CA ASP A 142 17.11 6.33 -2.49
C ASP A 142 15.78 6.51 -3.20
N LYS A 143 14.71 6.40 -2.44
CA LYS A 143 13.34 6.47 -2.95
C LYS A 143 12.97 7.85 -3.47
N SER A 144 13.58 8.89 -2.94
CA SER A 144 13.26 10.26 -3.36
C SER A 144 13.56 10.49 -4.83
N SER A 145 14.57 9.81 -5.38
CA SER A 145 14.92 9.93 -6.79
C SER A 145 13.92 9.26 -7.71
N LYS A 146 13.05 8.41 -7.17
CA LYS A 146 12.08 7.65 -7.94
C LYS A 146 10.71 8.30 -7.99
N LEU A 147 10.54 9.41 -7.30
CA LEU A 147 9.26 10.07 -7.17
C LEU A 147 9.01 11.13 -8.23
N CYS A 148 9.92 11.33 -9.10
CA CYS A 148 9.82 12.33 -10.15
C CYS A 148 9.02 11.87 -11.32
#